data_5e886bfedc1b9372abd11de543c88a0e
#
_entry.id   5e886bfedc1b9372abd11de543c88a0e
#
_cell.length_a   1.000
_cell.length_b   1.000
_cell.length_c   1.000
_cell.angle_alpha   90.00
_cell.angle_beta   90.00
_cell.angle_gamma   90.00
#
_symmetry.space_group_name_H-M   'P 1'
#
loop_
_entity.id
_entity.type
_entity.pdbx_description
1 polymer ?
#
loop_
_entity_poly.entity_id
_entity_poly.type
_entity_poly.pdbx_seq_one_letter_code
_entity_poly.pdbx_strand_id
1 'polypeptide(L)'
;MTTIAVKLLDARMAEHLPAYATPGSAGLDLRACLDAPLELQPGAAALIPTGLSIHIADPALAGMLLPRSGLGHKHGIVLGNLVGLIDSDYQGPLMVSCWNRGSAAYTVQPLERIAQLVIVPVVQARFERVDSFEASARGAGGFGSTGTR
;
A
#
# COMPACT_ATOMS: atom_id res chain seq x y z
N MET A 1 15.21 -10.42 -11.25
CA MET A 1 14.64 -9.30 -10.46
C MET A 1 14.05 -8.31 -11.45
N THR A 2 12.81 -7.88 -11.27
CA THR A 2 12.16 -6.88 -12.13
C THR A 2 12.70 -5.49 -11.81
N THR A 3 12.96 -4.67 -12.83
CA THR A 3 13.38 -3.28 -12.69
C THR A 3 12.17 -2.37 -12.83
N ILE A 4 11.94 -1.47 -11.87
CA ILE A 4 10.88 -0.46 -11.89
C ILE A 4 11.54 0.91 -11.92
N ALA A 5 11.08 1.76 -12.83
CA ALA A 5 11.58 3.13 -12.91
C ALA A 5 11.07 3.94 -11.71
N VAL A 6 11.96 4.71 -11.08
CA VAL A 6 11.63 5.63 -9.99
C VAL A 6 12.11 7.04 -10.36
N LYS A 7 11.26 8.02 -10.07
CA LYS A 7 11.56 9.45 -10.22
C LYS A 7 11.54 10.11 -8.84
N LEU A 8 12.58 10.87 -8.54
CA LEU A 8 12.62 11.72 -7.35
C LEU A 8 11.78 12.97 -7.60
N LEU A 9 10.82 13.22 -6.72
CA LEU A 9 10.02 14.44 -6.66
C LEU A 9 10.56 15.41 -5.61
N ASP A 10 11.37 14.89 -4.67
CA ASP A 10 12.08 15.64 -3.66
C ASP A 10 13.53 15.12 -3.58
N ALA A 11 14.49 16.05 -3.62
CA ALA A 11 15.92 15.71 -3.64
C ALA A 11 16.38 14.94 -2.38
N ARG A 12 15.73 15.14 -1.23
CA ARG A 12 16.01 14.41 0.02
C ARG A 12 15.88 12.90 -0.14
N MET A 13 15.04 12.45 -1.08
CA MET A 13 14.79 11.04 -1.31
C MET A 13 15.91 10.32 -2.06
N ALA A 14 16.93 11.02 -2.55
CA ALA A 14 18.07 10.41 -3.23
C ALA A 14 18.83 9.41 -2.34
N GLU A 15 18.91 9.68 -1.04
CA GLU A 15 19.55 8.81 -0.04
C GLU A 15 18.56 7.84 0.63
N HIS A 16 17.28 7.89 0.25
CA HIS A 16 16.18 7.15 0.89
C HIS A 16 15.33 6.36 -0.11
N LEU A 17 15.91 5.95 -1.23
CA LEU A 17 15.22 5.08 -2.18
C LEU A 17 14.75 3.80 -1.49
N PRO A 18 13.53 3.32 -1.78
CA PRO A 18 13.04 2.07 -1.22
C PRO A 18 13.98 0.90 -1.56
N ALA A 19 14.39 0.17 -0.54
CA ALA A 19 15.24 -1.00 -0.67
C ALA A 19 14.73 -2.13 0.25
N TYR A 20 14.96 -3.37 -0.16
CA TYR A 20 14.67 -4.54 0.68
C TYR A 20 15.66 -4.59 1.85
N ALA A 21 15.14 -4.68 3.07
CA ALA A 21 15.97 -4.73 4.27
C ALA A 21 16.77 -6.03 4.38
N THR A 22 16.24 -7.13 3.85
CA THR A 22 16.89 -8.45 3.79
C THR A 22 16.60 -9.12 2.44
N PRO A 23 17.38 -10.16 2.05
CA PRO A 23 17.11 -10.90 0.81
C PRO A 23 15.72 -11.57 0.74
N GLY A 24 15.10 -11.82 1.90
CA GLY A 24 13.76 -12.41 2.00
C GLY A 24 12.63 -11.40 2.23
N SER A 25 12.93 -10.10 2.29
CA SER A 25 11.89 -9.07 2.46
C SER A 25 10.99 -8.99 1.24
N ALA A 26 9.67 -8.90 1.45
CA ALA A 26 8.69 -8.71 0.39
C ALA A 26 8.31 -7.24 0.20
N GLY A 27 8.43 -6.42 1.24
CA GLY A 27 8.05 -5.01 1.25
C GLY A 27 9.25 -4.08 1.18
N LEU A 28 9.05 -2.97 0.49
CA LEU A 28 9.96 -1.83 0.38
C LEU A 28 9.40 -0.69 1.24
N ASP A 29 10.12 -0.26 2.27
CA ASP A 29 9.65 0.81 3.14
C ASP A 29 9.49 2.14 2.40
N LEU A 30 8.36 2.82 2.62
CA LEU A 30 8.08 4.17 2.15
C LEU A 30 8.13 5.16 3.31
N ARG A 31 8.77 6.30 3.07
CA ARG A 31 8.99 7.33 4.08
C ARG A 31 8.09 8.54 3.88
N ALA A 32 7.76 9.19 4.99
CA ALA A 32 7.04 10.46 5.01
C ALA A 32 7.97 11.60 4.54
N CYS A 33 7.77 12.12 3.34
CA CYS A 33 8.49 13.27 2.82
C CYS A 33 7.82 14.55 3.32
N LEU A 34 8.03 14.85 4.60
CA LEU A 34 7.47 16.01 5.29
C LEU A 34 8.57 17.04 5.58
N ASP A 35 8.20 18.32 5.66
CA ASP A 35 9.11 19.42 6.06
C ASP A 35 9.13 19.61 7.59
N ALA A 36 8.05 19.21 8.27
CA ALA A 36 7.91 19.30 9.71
C ALA A 36 7.10 18.08 10.22
N PRO A 37 7.19 17.76 11.53
CA PRO A 37 6.36 16.73 12.15
C PRO A 37 4.87 17.00 11.92
N LEU A 38 4.10 15.92 11.65
CA LEU A 38 2.66 15.97 11.44
C LEU A 38 1.96 15.16 12.53
N GLU A 39 1.17 15.83 13.36
CA GLU A 39 0.35 15.18 14.37
C GLU A 39 -0.97 14.68 13.77
N LEU A 40 -1.26 13.40 13.99
CA LEU A 40 -2.53 12.76 13.64
C LEU A 40 -3.30 12.45 14.92
N GLN A 41 -4.41 13.16 15.14
CA GLN A 41 -5.33 12.87 16.24
C GLN A 41 -6.02 11.52 16.03
N PRO A 42 -6.53 10.86 17.08
CA PRO A 42 -7.34 9.66 16.95
C PRO A 42 -8.49 9.84 15.94
N GLY A 43 -8.60 8.93 14.99
CA GLY A 43 -9.58 8.97 13.91
C GLY A 43 -9.21 9.85 12.71
N ALA A 44 -8.19 10.71 12.83
CA ALA A 44 -7.76 11.55 11.73
C ALA A 44 -6.96 10.78 10.67
N ALA A 45 -7.10 11.22 9.42
CA ALA A 45 -6.30 10.73 8.29
C ALA A 45 -5.66 11.92 7.55
N ALA A 46 -4.47 11.71 7.01
CA ALA A 46 -3.77 12.66 6.16
C ALA A 46 -3.12 11.96 4.98
N LEU A 47 -3.11 12.63 3.84
CA LEU A 47 -2.42 12.18 2.66
C LEU A 47 -0.96 12.67 2.71
N ILE A 48 -0.02 11.76 2.94
CA ILE A 48 1.39 12.07 3.17
C ILE A 48 2.19 11.75 1.91
N PRO A 49 2.95 12.71 1.36
CA PRO A 49 3.81 12.46 0.21
C PRO A 49 5.00 11.57 0.60
N THR A 50 5.43 10.73 -0.36
CA THR A 50 6.66 9.94 -0.22
C THR A 50 7.86 10.61 -0.90
N GLY A 51 7.65 11.68 -1.65
CA GLY A 51 8.68 12.34 -2.45
C GLY A 51 9.13 11.54 -3.69
N LEU A 52 8.40 10.47 -4.02
CA LEU A 52 8.72 9.55 -5.11
C LEU A 52 7.53 9.41 -6.07
N SER A 53 7.86 9.10 -7.33
CA SER A 53 6.94 8.55 -8.32
C SER A 53 7.57 7.30 -8.92
N ILE A 54 6.77 6.29 -9.24
CA ILE A 54 7.24 5.07 -9.90
C ILE A 54 6.48 4.82 -11.20
N HIS A 55 7.10 4.08 -12.11
CA HIS A 55 6.44 3.57 -13.30
C HIS A 55 6.74 2.08 -13.43
N ILE A 56 5.76 1.25 -13.16
CA ILE A 56 5.89 -0.21 -13.22
C ILE A 56 6.00 -0.68 -14.66
N ALA A 57 5.20 -0.08 -15.56
CA ALA A 57 5.16 -0.29 -17.01
C ALA A 57 4.74 -1.69 -17.49
N ASP A 58 4.78 -2.70 -16.64
CA ASP A 58 4.38 -4.07 -16.96
C ASP A 58 2.95 -4.34 -16.49
N PRO A 59 1.96 -4.55 -17.40
CA PRO A 59 0.56 -4.79 -17.04
C PRO A 59 0.33 -6.12 -16.29
N ALA A 60 1.34 -7.01 -16.23
CA ALA A 60 1.29 -8.21 -15.40
C ALA A 60 1.66 -7.95 -13.94
N LEU A 61 2.01 -6.72 -13.58
CA LEU A 61 2.42 -6.31 -12.24
C LEU A 61 1.59 -5.13 -11.73
N ALA A 62 1.44 -5.07 -10.41
CA ALA A 62 0.90 -3.92 -9.70
C ALA A 62 1.72 -3.63 -8.44
N GLY A 63 1.63 -2.41 -7.93
CA GLY A 63 2.14 -2.06 -6.61
C GLY A 63 1.01 -2.06 -5.58
N MET A 64 1.28 -2.59 -4.39
CA MET A 64 0.37 -2.51 -3.25
C MET A 64 1.05 -1.73 -2.13
N LEU A 65 0.40 -0.66 -1.67
CA LEU A 65 0.77 0.05 -0.47
C LEU A 65 0.07 -0.59 0.73
N LEU A 66 0.84 -1.03 1.69
CA LEU A 66 0.37 -1.73 2.88
C LEU A 66 0.86 -1.02 4.14
N PRO A 67 0.13 -1.15 5.29
CA PRO A 67 0.63 -0.71 6.58
C PRO A 67 1.87 -1.48 7.00
N ARG A 68 2.70 -0.86 7.85
CA ARG A 68 3.77 -1.56 8.55
C ARG A 68 3.21 -2.22 9.82
N SER A 69 3.54 -3.49 10.04
CA SER A 69 3.00 -4.30 11.14
C SER A 69 3.20 -3.66 12.52
N GLY A 70 4.41 -3.20 12.83
CA GLY A 70 4.72 -2.60 14.13
C GLY A 70 3.99 -1.29 14.36
N LEU A 71 3.93 -0.43 13.36
CA LEU A 71 3.28 0.87 13.43
C LEU A 71 1.75 0.71 13.55
N GLY A 72 1.18 -0.21 12.77
CA GLY A 72 -0.25 -0.53 12.82
C GLY A 72 -0.68 -1.17 14.13
N HIS A 73 0.09 -2.15 14.63
CA HIS A 73 -0.26 -2.87 15.86
C HIS A 73 -0.07 -2.01 17.11
N LYS A 74 1.08 -1.32 17.24
CA LYS A 74 1.42 -0.59 18.48
C LYS A 74 0.74 0.77 18.57
N HIS A 75 0.58 1.47 17.44
CA HIS A 75 0.13 2.86 17.42
C HIS A 75 -1.18 3.07 16.65
N GLY A 76 -1.70 2.04 16.00
CA GLY A 76 -2.91 2.14 15.21
C GLY A 76 -2.73 2.94 13.92
N ILE A 77 -1.51 3.19 13.47
CA ILE A 77 -1.21 3.92 12.24
C ILE A 77 -1.24 2.94 11.07
N VAL A 78 -2.26 3.09 10.25
CA VAL A 78 -2.56 2.24 9.10
C VAL A 78 -2.90 3.10 7.88
N LEU A 79 -3.42 2.48 6.80
CA LEU A 79 -3.85 3.23 5.63
C LEU A 79 -5.36 3.48 5.68
N GLY A 80 -5.77 4.72 5.39
CA GLY A 80 -7.17 5.13 5.36
C GLY A 80 -7.97 4.46 4.23
N ASN A 81 -7.32 4.08 3.14
CA ASN A 81 -7.88 3.28 2.05
C ASN A 81 -7.65 1.76 2.24
N LEU A 82 -7.16 1.31 3.39
CA LEU A 82 -6.79 -0.05 3.78
C LEU A 82 -5.62 -0.61 2.94
N VAL A 83 -5.72 -0.58 1.63
CA VAL A 83 -4.68 -0.96 0.67
C VAL A 83 -4.65 0.10 -0.43
N GLY A 84 -3.46 0.64 -0.71
CA GLY A 84 -3.24 1.48 -1.89
C GLY A 84 -2.90 0.59 -3.08
N LEU A 85 -3.66 0.66 -4.16
CA LEU A 85 -3.34 -0.05 -5.40
C LEU A 85 -2.70 0.92 -6.38
N ILE A 86 -1.54 0.55 -6.90
CA ILE A 86 -0.78 1.31 -7.89
C ILE A 86 -0.77 0.52 -9.19
N ASP A 87 -1.47 1.05 -10.18
CA ASP A 87 -1.54 0.47 -11.51
C ASP A 87 -0.20 0.57 -12.24
N SER A 88 0.04 -0.32 -13.20
CA SER A 88 1.31 -0.38 -13.90
C SER A 88 1.61 0.85 -14.75
N ASP A 89 0.57 1.56 -15.23
CA ASP A 89 0.67 2.78 -16.04
C ASP A 89 0.57 4.07 -15.22
N TYR A 90 0.37 3.98 -13.89
CA TYR A 90 0.38 5.16 -13.03
C TYR A 90 1.78 5.75 -12.91
N GLN A 91 1.89 7.07 -13.09
CA GLN A 91 3.16 7.82 -13.06
C GLN A 91 3.12 9.04 -12.12
N GLY A 92 2.03 9.18 -11.37
CA GLY A 92 1.88 10.27 -10.41
C GLY A 92 2.68 10.06 -9.11
N PRO A 93 2.66 11.03 -8.20
CA PRO A 93 3.29 10.92 -6.89
C PRO A 93 2.76 9.72 -6.09
N LEU A 94 3.66 8.97 -5.45
CA LEU A 94 3.26 8.01 -4.43
C LEU A 94 2.88 8.77 -3.16
N MET A 95 1.61 8.60 -2.77
CA MET A 95 1.05 9.20 -1.56
C MET A 95 0.56 8.11 -0.63
N VAL A 96 0.77 8.30 0.67
CA VAL A 96 0.27 7.40 1.70
C VAL A 96 -0.91 8.05 2.41
N SER A 97 -2.10 7.47 2.27
CA SER A 97 -3.27 7.86 3.09
C SER A 97 -3.07 7.30 4.51
N CYS A 98 -2.45 8.08 5.37
CA CYS A 98 -2.08 7.66 6.72
C CYS A 98 -3.24 7.94 7.67
N TRP A 99 -3.75 6.91 8.34
CA TRP A 99 -4.90 7.00 9.25
C TRP A 99 -4.51 6.54 10.65
N ASN A 100 -4.80 7.38 11.65
CA ASN A 100 -4.70 7.02 13.07
C ASN A 100 -6.01 6.38 13.53
N ARG A 101 -6.09 5.05 13.55
CA ARG A 101 -7.20 4.28 14.13
C ARG A 101 -7.02 3.98 15.62
N GLY A 102 -5.93 4.46 16.22
CA GLY A 102 -5.63 4.30 17.64
C GLY A 102 -6.43 5.26 18.52
N SER A 103 -6.18 5.19 19.82
CA SER A 103 -6.85 6.02 20.84
C SER A 103 -5.99 7.20 21.34
N ALA A 104 -4.74 7.29 20.90
CA ALA A 104 -3.81 8.37 21.26
C ALA A 104 -3.35 9.12 20.00
N ALA A 105 -3.02 10.41 20.13
CA ALA A 105 -2.40 11.16 19.06
C ALA A 105 -1.04 10.53 18.68
N TYR A 106 -0.71 10.58 17.39
CA TYR A 106 0.56 10.09 16.86
C TYR A 106 1.22 11.17 16.01
N THR A 107 2.49 11.42 16.25
CA THR A 107 3.27 12.39 15.48
C THR A 107 4.16 11.68 14.49
N VAL A 108 3.84 11.81 13.21
CA VAL A 108 4.68 11.33 12.10
C VAL A 108 5.85 12.29 11.94
N GLN A 109 7.08 11.74 12.04
CA GLN A 109 8.29 12.53 11.84
C GLN A 109 8.69 12.58 10.36
N PRO A 110 9.36 13.67 9.90
CA PRO A 110 9.98 13.68 8.58
C PRO A 110 10.88 12.45 8.38
N LEU A 111 10.79 11.83 7.19
CA LEU A 111 11.52 10.63 6.79
C LEU A 111 11.20 9.36 7.59
N GLU A 112 10.23 9.39 8.47
CA GLU A 112 9.72 8.19 9.15
C GLU A 112 9.16 7.18 8.12
N ARG A 113 9.40 5.89 8.35
CA ARG A 113 8.85 4.80 7.53
C ARG A 113 7.40 4.55 7.92
N ILE A 114 6.45 4.97 7.09
CA ILE A 114 5.00 4.99 7.39
C ILE A 114 4.18 3.92 6.69
N ALA A 115 4.71 3.34 5.61
CA ALA A 115 4.06 2.31 4.83
C ALA A 115 5.11 1.41 4.17
N GLN A 116 4.66 0.41 3.46
CA GLN A 116 5.51 -0.43 2.61
C GLN A 116 4.86 -0.67 1.25
N LEU A 117 5.69 -0.71 0.21
CA LEU A 117 5.31 -1.05 -1.15
C LEU A 117 5.68 -2.51 -1.42
N VAL A 118 4.74 -3.27 -1.94
CA VAL A 118 4.94 -4.65 -2.41
C VAL A 118 4.59 -4.70 -3.89
N ILE A 119 5.45 -5.29 -4.71
CA ILE A 119 5.17 -5.53 -6.12
C ILE A 119 4.58 -6.93 -6.23
N VAL A 120 3.40 -7.04 -6.85
CA VAL A 120 2.65 -8.29 -6.97
C VAL A 120 2.33 -8.59 -8.43
N PRO A 121 2.30 -9.89 -8.82
CA PRO A 121 1.75 -10.27 -10.11
C PRO A 121 0.23 -10.09 -10.12
N VAL A 122 -0.31 -9.66 -11.24
CA VAL A 122 -1.75 -9.52 -11.46
C VAL A 122 -2.16 -10.19 -12.75
N VAL A 123 -3.41 -10.62 -12.79
CA VAL A 123 -4.03 -11.17 -13.99
C VAL A 123 -5.17 -10.24 -14.42
N GLN A 124 -5.10 -9.75 -15.66
CA GLN A 124 -6.20 -9.00 -16.24
C GLN A 124 -7.26 -9.98 -16.74
N ALA A 125 -8.51 -9.80 -16.31
CA ALA A 125 -9.64 -10.64 -16.70
C ALA A 125 -10.57 -9.91 -17.66
N ARG A 126 -11.12 -10.66 -18.62
CA ARG A 126 -12.23 -10.24 -19.43
C ARG A 126 -13.49 -10.95 -18.97
N PHE A 127 -14.56 -10.20 -18.70
CA PHE A 127 -15.84 -10.77 -18.32
C PHE A 127 -16.63 -11.16 -19.59
N GLU A 128 -17.19 -12.36 -19.55
CA GLU A 128 -18.15 -12.85 -20.52
C GLU A 128 -19.50 -13.03 -19.83
N ARG A 129 -20.53 -12.42 -20.39
CA ARG A 129 -21.88 -12.54 -19.87
C ARG A 129 -22.43 -13.92 -20.21
N VAL A 130 -22.90 -14.63 -19.19
CA VAL A 130 -23.62 -15.90 -19.30
C VAL A 130 -24.97 -15.81 -18.57
N ASP A 131 -25.94 -16.63 -18.97
CA ASP A 131 -27.24 -16.64 -18.30
C ASP A 131 -27.26 -17.54 -17.07
N SER A 132 -26.36 -18.51 -16.97
CA SER A 132 -26.21 -19.43 -15.83
C SER A 132 -24.77 -19.93 -15.73
N PHE A 133 -24.41 -20.39 -14.54
CA PHE A 133 -23.15 -21.10 -14.28
C PHE A 133 -23.39 -22.61 -14.22
N GLU A 134 -22.36 -23.39 -14.49
CA GLU A 134 -22.35 -24.81 -14.17
C GLU A 134 -22.48 -25.01 -12.66
N ALA A 135 -23.19 -26.06 -12.25
CA ALA A 135 -23.39 -26.36 -10.83
C ALA A 135 -22.06 -26.67 -10.14
N SER A 136 -21.85 -26.11 -8.97
CA SER A 136 -20.71 -26.42 -8.12
C SER A 136 -21.17 -26.85 -6.73
N ALA A 137 -20.34 -27.61 -6.01
CA ALA A 137 -20.65 -28.08 -4.66
C ALA A 137 -20.92 -26.94 -3.67
N ARG A 138 -20.34 -25.75 -3.89
CA ARG A 138 -20.57 -24.55 -3.08
C ARG A 138 -21.83 -23.79 -3.49
N GLY A 139 -22.18 -23.79 -4.77
CA GLY A 139 -23.27 -22.98 -5.33
C GLY A 139 -23.14 -21.51 -4.93
N ALA A 140 -24.22 -20.91 -4.44
CA ALA A 140 -24.27 -19.52 -3.98
C ALA A 140 -23.84 -19.32 -2.51
N GLY A 141 -23.35 -20.35 -1.83
CA GLY A 141 -22.95 -20.29 -0.43
C GLY A 141 -21.81 -19.30 -0.17
N GLY A 142 -22.03 -18.33 0.75
CA GLY A 142 -21.06 -17.32 1.16
C GLY A 142 -21.30 -16.90 2.61
N PHE A 143 -20.57 -15.89 3.09
CA PHE A 143 -20.73 -15.25 4.40
C PHE A 143 -20.82 -16.26 5.58
N GLY A 144 -19.88 -17.23 5.60
CA GLY A 144 -19.85 -18.24 6.69
C GLY A 144 -20.71 -19.47 6.44
N SER A 145 -21.18 -19.72 5.20
CA SER A 145 -21.93 -20.92 4.83
C SER A 145 -21.20 -22.25 5.14
N THR A 146 -19.88 -22.23 5.34
CA THR A 146 -19.06 -23.37 5.76
C THR A 146 -18.89 -23.50 7.27
N GLY A 147 -19.57 -22.63 8.05
CA GLY A 147 -19.49 -22.59 9.52
C GLY A 147 -18.27 -21.85 10.04
N THR A 148 -18.18 -21.68 11.36
CA THR A 148 -17.08 -21.01 12.08
C THR A 148 -16.18 -22.01 12.81
N ARG A 149 -16.45 -23.31 12.74
CA ARG A 149 -15.67 -24.41 13.32
C ARG A 149 -15.69 -25.63 12.42
#